data_42f107d9af7fc7ebcf1ef67dc0a1ca6c
#
_entry.id   42f107d9af7fc7ebcf1ef67dc0a1ca6c
#
_cell.length_a   1.000
_cell.length_b   1.000
_cell.length_c   1.000
_cell.angle_alpha   90.00
_cell.angle_beta   90.00
_cell.angle_gamma   90.00
#
_symmetry.space_group_name_H-M   'P 1'
#
loop_
_entity.id
_entity.type
_entity.pdbx_description
1 polymer ?
#
loop_
_entity_poly.entity_id
_entity_poly.type
_entity_poly.pdbx_seq_one_letter_code
_entity_poly.pdbx_strand_id
1 'polypeptide(L)'
;MLELGQLKSINIYFSGHIENPGINLVHPFSDIFSAIVQAGGVNNNGSLRAVQLIRNNQIITTVDFYSFFMNGTNTFSNIKLIDGDTIHIPSFKNRISISGEVNRPSIYELLSNESLSDLVGYASGFTSNASSTLILNQIIPVEKRFSDDNAKTSIALDFKNSKSISLN
;
A
#
# COMPACT_ATOMS: atom_id res chain seq x y z
N MET A 1 -21.06 -42.04 16.80
CA MET A 1 -21.26 -40.61 17.09
C MET A 1 -20.01 -39.89 16.59
N LEU A 2 -20.12 -39.13 15.52
CA LEU A 2 -19.00 -38.35 14.99
C LEU A 2 -18.97 -37.04 15.79
N GLU A 3 -17.98 -36.88 16.68
CA GLU A 3 -17.69 -35.60 17.29
C GLU A 3 -17.04 -34.69 16.26
N LEU A 4 -17.72 -33.61 15.91
CA LEU A 4 -17.13 -32.49 15.18
C LEU A 4 -16.12 -31.79 16.12
N GLY A 5 -14.83 -32.00 15.88
CA GLY A 5 -13.78 -31.28 16.61
C GLY A 5 -13.99 -29.79 16.49
N GLN A 6 -13.90 -29.06 17.61
CA GLN A 6 -13.96 -27.60 17.62
C GLN A 6 -12.74 -27.05 16.87
N LEU A 7 -12.99 -26.20 15.87
CA LEU A 7 -11.94 -25.43 15.20
C LEU A 7 -11.31 -24.46 16.22
N LYS A 8 -10.04 -24.71 16.55
CA LYS A 8 -9.31 -23.87 17.49
C LYS A 8 -8.71 -22.68 16.74
N SER A 9 -8.98 -21.46 17.22
CA SER A 9 -8.33 -20.24 16.70
C SER A 9 -6.81 -20.33 16.81
N ILE A 10 -6.11 -19.64 15.95
CA ILE A 10 -4.65 -19.51 15.95
C ILE A 10 -4.23 -18.13 16.44
N ASN A 11 -3.07 -18.06 17.09
CA ASN A 11 -2.47 -16.80 17.51
C ASN A 11 -1.63 -16.25 16.38
N ILE A 12 -1.94 -15.03 15.94
CA ILE A 12 -1.15 -14.28 14.97
C ILE A 12 -0.60 -13.04 15.66
N TYR A 13 0.70 -12.79 15.49
CA TYR A 13 1.36 -11.60 15.98
C TYR A 13 1.28 -10.50 14.92
N PHE A 14 0.82 -9.32 15.31
CA PHE A 14 0.78 -8.16 14.44
C PHE A 14 1.78 -7.11 14.92
N SER A 15 2.58 -6.59 14.00
CA SER A 15 3.61 -5.60 14.30
C SER A 15 3.70 -4.53 13.21
N GLY A 16 4.32 -3.39 13.56
CA GLY A 16 4.46 -2.25 12.67
C GLY A 16 3.20 -1.37 12.63
N HIS A 17 2.85 -0.91 11.47
CA HIS A 17 1.80 0.10 11.24
C HIS A 17 0.41 -0.51 11.04
N ILE A 18 -0.08 -1.20 12.05
CA ILE A 18 -1.44 -1.77 12.13
C ILE A 18 -2.20 -1.12 13.29
N GLU A 19 -3.53 -1.09 13.24
CA GLU A 19 -4.35 -0.43 14.27
C GLU A 19 -4.26 -1.15 15.62
N ASN A 20 -4.33 -2.48 15.65
CA ASN A 20 -4.25 -3.26 16.89
C ASN A 20 -3.04 -4.20 16.86
N PRO A 21 -1.84 -3.70 17.21
CA PRO A 21 -0.63 -4.52 17.28
C PRO A 21 -0.68 -5.51 18.46
N GLY A 22 0.14 -6.54 18.40
CA GLY A 22 0.23 -7.58 19.42
C GLY A 22 -0.37 -8.90 18.96
N ILE A 23 -0.83 -9.72 19.91
CA ILE A 23 -1.38 -11.03 19.63
C ILE A 23 -2.88 -10.92 19.39
N ASN A 24 -3.34 -11.44 18.27
CA ASN A 24 -4.77 -11.55 17.96
C ASN A 24 -5.13 -13.02 17.66
N LEU A 25 -6.29 -13.44 18.17
CA LEU A 25 -6.86 -14.74 17.84
C LEU A 25 -7.55 -14.65 16.49
N VAL A 26 -7.09 -15.44 15.53
CA VAL A 26 -7.56 -15.43 14.15
C VAL A 26 -8.16 -16.81 13.83
N HIS A 27 -9.18 -16.83 12.96
CA HIS A 27 -9.77 -18.09 12.52
C HIS A 27 -8.74 -18.88 11.67
N PRO A 28 -8.59 -20.20 11.84
CA PRO A 28 -7.53 -20.99 11.20
C PRO A 28 -7.62 -21.04 9.66
N PHE A 29 -8.76 -20.65 9.08
CA PHE A 29 -8.95 -20.54 7.63
C PHE A 29 -8.90 -19.10 7.10
N SER A 30 -8.56 -18.12 7.95
CA SER A 30 -8.35 -16.76 7.49
C SER A 30 -7.11 -16.66 6.61
N ASP A 31 -7.22 -15.88 5.55
CA ASP A 31 -6.07 -15.42 4.79
C ASP A 31 -5.41 -14.19 5.46
N ILE A 32 -4.29 -13.76 4.92
CA ILE A 32 -3.53 -12.63 5.46
C ILE A 32 -4.33 -11.32 5.43
N PHE A 33 -5.17 -11.12 4.40
CA PHE A 33 -6.01 -9.93 4.28
C PHE A 33 -7.10 -9.89 5.36
N SER A 34 -7.83 -11.00 5.53
CA SER A 34 -8.87 -11.13 6.54
C SER A 34 -8.32 -10.96 7.96
N ALA A 35 -7.11 -11.50 8.21
CA ALA A 35 -6.43 -11.34 9.50
C ALA A 35 -6.07 -9.88 9.79
N ILE A 36 -5.57 -9.13 8.80
CA ILE A 36 -5.28 -7.71 8.93
C ILE A 36 -6.55 -6.89 9.20
N VAL A 37 -7.64 -7.18 8.47
CA VAL A 37 -8.94 -6.51 8.70
C VAL A 37 -9.45 -6.77 10.11
N GLN A 38 -9.34 -8.01 10.61
CA GLN A 38 -9.72 -8.35 11.98
C GLN A 38 -8.88 -7.61 13.03
N ALA A 39 -7.61 -7.34 12.74
CA ALA A 39 -6.72 -6.54 13.60
C ALA A 39 -6.94 -5.01 13.44
N GLY A 40 -8.03 -4.59 12.82
CA GLY A 40 -8.41 -3.18 12.65
C GLY A 40 -7.88 -2.51 11.38
N GLY A 41 -7.11 -3.24 10.56
CA GLY A 41 -6.55 -2.71 9.31
C GLY A 41 -5.19 -2.02 9.48
N VAL A 42 -4.63 -1.62 8.35
CA VAL A 42 -3.36 -0.88 8.27
C VAL A 42 -3.62 0.59 8.62
N ASN A 43 -2.83 1.15 9.53
CA ASN A 43 -2.96 2.57 9.87
C ASN A 43 -2.36 3.49 8.78
N ASN A 44 -2.56 4.80 8.95
CA ASN A 44 -2.19 5.81 7.94
C ASN A 44 -0.69 5.83 7.57
N ASN A 45 0.18 5.28 8.37
CA ASN A 45 1.63 5.24 8.13
C ASN A 45 2.10 3.88 7.59
N GLY A 46 1.22 2.91 7.47
CA GLY A 46 1.54 1.56 7.01
C GLY A 46 1.52 1.41 5.50
N SER A 47 2.40 0.56 4.98
CA SER A 47 2.42 0.18 3.57
C SER A 47 1.39 -0.91 3.29
N LEU A 48 0.58 -0.73 2.24
CA LEU A 48 -0.28 -1.77 1.66
C LEU A 48 0.45 -2.62 0.60
N ARG A 49 1.69 -2.26 0.29
CA ARG A 49 2.47 -2.85 -0.80
C ARG A 49 3.66 -3.69 -0.33
N ALA A 50 3.94 -3.68 0.97
CA ALA A 50 5.11 -4.36 1.54
C ALA A 50 4.76 -5.16 2.80
N VAL A 51 3.53 -5.68 2.89
CA VAL A 51 3.07 -6.49 4.03
C VAL A 51 3.83 -7.80 4.07
N GLN A 52 4.48 -8.10 5.19
CA GLN A 52 5.33 -9.27 5.36
C GLN A 52 4.67 -10.33 6.23
N LEU A 53 4.70 -11.57 5.77
CA LEU A 53 4.44 -12.74 6.60
C LEU A 53 5.77 -13.31 7.06
N ILE A 54 5.97 -13.36 8.36
CA ILE A 54 7.20 -13.84 9.01
C ILE A 54 6.86 -15.11 9.79
N ARG A 55 7.64 -16.14 9.60
CA ARG A 55 7.53 -17.44 10.28
C ARG A 55 8.91 -17.90 10.69
N ASN A 56 9.08 -18.30 11.95
CA ASN A 56 10.39 -18.72 12.48
C ASN A 56 11.51 -17.69 12.21
N ASN A 57 11.22 -16.40 12.41
CA ASN A 57 12.11 -15.26 12.15
C ASN A 57 12.57 -15.10 10.68
N GLN A 58 11.87 -15.72 9.74
CA GLN A 58 12.16 -15.58 8.31
C GLN A 58 10.96 -15.01 7.57
N ILE A 59 11.21 -14.10 6.64
CA ILE A 59 10.17 -13.58 5.75
C ILE A 59 9.79 -14.70 4.78
N ILE A 60 8.57 -15.20 4.91
CA ILE A 60 8.02 -16.23 4.03
C ILE A 60 7.56 -15.63 2.72
N THR A 61 6.92 -14.47 2.80
CA THR A 61 6.44 -13.74 1.63
C THR A 61 6.21 -12.28 1.95
N THR A 62 6.25 -11.45 0.91
CA THR A 62 5.81 -10.05 0.95
C THR A 62 4.61 -9.90 0.03
N VAL A 63 3.54 -9.32 0.55
CA VAL A 63 2.27 -9.14 -0.16
C VAL A 63 2.10 -7.68 -0.55
N ASP A 64 1.80 -7.45 -1.84
CA ASP A 64 1.33 -6.19 -2.38
C ASP A 64 -0.18 -6.28 -2.63
N PHE A 65 -0.98 -5.53 -1.88
CA PHE A 65 -2.44 -5.52 -2.03
C PHE A 65 -2.94 -4.65 -3.18
N TYR A 66 -2.08 -3.90 -3.87
CA TYR A 66 -2.52 -3.03 -4.95
C TYR A 66 -3.12 -3.81 -6.12
N SER A 67 -2.56 -4.98 -6.47
CA SER A 67 -3.15 -5.83 -7.50
C SER A 67 -4.58 -6.25 -7.19
N PHE A 68 -4.89 -6.49 -5.92
CA PHE A 68 -6.24 -6.78 -5.47
C PHE A 68 -7.16 -5.55 -5.55
N PHE A 69 -6.73 -4.42 -5.01
CA PHE A 69 -7.56 -3.19 -4.98
C PHE A 69 -7.77 -2.58 -6.37
N MET A 70 -6.79 -2.71 -7.27
CA MET A 70 -6.86 -2.11 -8.60
C MET A 70 -7.51 -3.02 -9.63
N ASN A 71 -7.24 -4.32 -9.58
CA ASN A 71 -7.63 -5.27 -10.62
C ASN A 71 -8.48 -6.44 -10.11
N GLY A 72 -8.71 -6.55 -8.82
CA GLY A 72 -9.38 -7.70 -8.20
C GLY A 72 -8.52 -8.97 -8.17
N THR A 73 -7.22 -8.89 -8.51
CA THR A 73 -6.34 -10.05 -8.55
C THR A 73 -5.90 -10.42 -7.15
N ASN A 74 -6.37 -11.57 -6.65
CA ASN A 74 -6.01 -12.06 -5.33
C ASN A 74 -4.73 -12.92 -5.41
N THR A 75 -3.58 -12.34 -5.04
CA THR A 75 -2.27 -13.02 -5.00
C THR A 75 -1.95 -13.66 -3.64
N PHE A 76 -2.79 -13.45 -2.63
CA PHE A 76 -2.55 -13.86 -1.25
C PHE A 76 -3.50 -14.97 -0.74
N SER A 77 -4.49 -15.39 -1.52
CA SER A 77 -5.47 -16.42 -1.13
C SER A 77 -4.86 -17.79 -0.80
N ASN A 78 -3.72 -18.10 -1.41
CA ASN A 78 -3.00 -19.37 -1.19
C ASN A 78 -2.04 -19.32 0.01
N ILE A 79 -1.93 -18.18 0.68
CA ILE A 79 -1.06 -18.02 1.84
C ILE A 79 -1.80 -18.49 3.08
N LYS A 80 -1.46 -19.68 3.55
CA LYS A 80 -2.05 -20.26 4.77
C LYS A 80 -1.33 -19.76 6.01
N LEU A 81 -2.07 -19.14 6.92
CA LEU A 81 -1.58 -18.75 8.23
C LEU A 81 -1.53 -19.96 9.18
N ILE A 82 -0.54 -19.98 10.05
CA ILE A 82 -0.41 -20.95 11.12
C ILE A 82 -0.18 -20.27 12.47
N ASP A 83 -0.41 -21.00 13.55
CA ASP A 83 -0.19 -20.50 14.91
C ASP A 83 1.26 -20.03 15.10
N GLY A 84 1.45 -18.84 15.65
CA GLY A 84 2.75 -18.24 15.86
C GLY A 84 3.31 -17.43 14.69
N ASP A 85 2.60 -17.31 13.56
CA ASP A 85 3.00 -16.42 12.48
C ASP A 85 2.98 -14.95 12.92
N THR A 86 3.87 -14.15 12.33
CA THR A 86 3.89 -12.70 12.49
C THR A 86 3.54 -12.02 11.18
N ILE A 87 2.56 -11.13 11.21
CA ILE A 87 2.25 -10.21 10.11
C ILE A 87 2.85 -8.87 10.47
N HIS A 88 3.86 -8.43 9.70
CA HIS A 88 4.52 -7.14 9.89
C HIS A 88 4.15 -6.17 8.77
N ILE A 89 3.74 -4.97 9.18
CA ILE A 89 3.38 -3.89 8.27
C ILE A 89 4.40 -2.77 8.41
N PRO A 90 5.36 -2.65 7.47
CA PRO A 90 6.35 -1.57 7.50
C PRO A 90 5.69 -0.22 7.16
N SER A 91 6.40 0.87 7.40
CA SER A 91 5.97 2.18 6.90
C SER A 91 6.03 2.22 5.38
N PHE A 92 5.14 3.02 4.78
CA PHE A 92 5.22 3.32 3.35
C PHE A 92 6.53 4.07 3.03
N LYS A 93 7.01 3.94 1.79
CA LYS A 93 8.23 4.62 1.33
C LYS A 93 7.93 5.91 0.60
N ASN A 94 7.00 5.86 -0.34
CA ASN A 94 6.66 6.99 -1.17
C ASN A 94 5.15 7.06 -1.38
N ARG A 95 4.55 8.22 -1.11
CA ARG A 95 3.13 8.49 -1.34
C ARG A 95 2.95 9.77 -2.11
N ILE A 96 2.11 9.71 -3.13
CA ILE A 96 1.82 10.83 -4.00
C ILE A 96 0.32 11.09 -3.99
N SER A 97 -0.04 12.34 -3.75
CA SER A 97 -1.43 12.79 -3.88
C SER A 97 -1.69 13.18 -5.32
N ILE A 98 -2.75 12.63 -5.91
CA ILE A 98 -3.27 13.06 -7.19
C ILE A 98 -4.68 13.61 -7.00
N SER A 99 -4.95 14.76 -7.60
CA SER A 99 -6.22 15.48 -7.49
C SER A 99 -6.56 16.21 -8.79
N GLY A 100 -7.72 16.80 -8.85
CA GLY A 100 -8.23 17.46 -10.06
C GLY A 100 -8.98 16.49 -10.96
N GLU A 101 -8.82 16.63 -12.27
CA GLU A 101 -9.60 15.92 -13.30
C GLU A 101 -9.15 14.46 -13.51
N VAL A 102 -9.17 13.69 -12.43
CA VAL A 102 -8.95 12.23 -12.42
C VAL A 102 -10.16 11.51 -11.85
N ASN A 103 -10.43 10.28 -12.29
CA ASN A 103 -11.62 9.55 -11.88
C ASN A 103 -11.62 9.13 -10.40
N ARG A 104 -10.44 8.93 -9.80
CA ARG A 104 -10.28 8.54 -8.39
C ARG A 104 -9.17 9.38 -7.72
N PRO A 105 -9.45 10.65 -7.37
CA PRO A 105 -8.49 11.47 -6.64
C PRO A 105 -8.22 10.88 -5.26
N SER A 106 -6.95 10.65 -4.93
CA SER A 106 -6.53 10.05 -3.66
C SER A 106 -5.01 10.20 -3.44
N ILE A 107 -4.53 9.61 -2.35
CA ILE A 107 -3.11 9.43 -2.09
C ILE A 107 -2.76 7.98 -2.41
N TYR A 108 -1.78 7.78 -3.28
CA TYR A 108 -1.32 6.45 -3.71
C TYR A 108 0.10 6.20 -3.27
N GLU A 109 0.38 4.96 -2.84
CA GLU A 109 1.74 4.50 -2.56
C GLU A 109 2.37 4.01 -3.87
N LEU A 110 3.51 4.59 -4.25
CA LEU A 110 4.26 4.20 -5.44
C LEU A 110 5.54 3.44 -5.08
N LEU A 111 5.86 2.45 -5.90
CA LEU A 111 7.15 1.77 -5.87
C LEU A 111 8.17 2.57 -6.69
N SER A 112 9.45 2.37 -6.42
CA SER A 112 10.55 3.10 -7.07
C SER A 112 10.66 2.87 -8.58
N ASN A 113 10.10 1.77 -9.09
CA ASN A 113 10.06 1.44 -10.51
C ASN A 113 8.77 1.90 -11.20
N GLU A 114 7.87 2.55 -10.49
CA GLU A 114 6.61 3.03 -11.04
C GLU A 114 6.71 4.50 -11.48
N SER A 115 5.89 4.84 -12.45
CA SER A 115 5.91 6.07 -13.20
C SER A 115 4.65 6.92 -12.99
N LEU A 116 4.64 8.12 -13.56
CA LEU A 116 3.46 8.96 -13.65
C LEU A 116 2.28 8.23 -14.34
N SER A 117 2.56 7.38 -15.33
CA SER A 117 1.53 6.59 -16.00
C SER A 117 0.85 5.60 -15.06
N ASP A 118 1.63 4.95 -14.17
CA ASP A 118 1.10 4.02 -13.19
C ASP A 118 0.24 4.74 -12.16
N LEU A 119 0.68 5.92 -11.67
CA LEU A 119 -0.11 6.75 -10.76
C LEU A 119 -1.47 7.13 -11.36
N VAL A 120 -1.47 7.57 -12.64
CA VAL A 120 -2.73 7.89 -13.35
C VAL A 120 -3.59 6.65 -13.54
N GLY A 121 -2.97 5.49 -13.79
CA GLY A 121 -3.67 4.19 -13.84
C GLY A 121 -4.37 3.86 -12.52
N TYR A 122 -3.71 4.06 -11.38
CA TYR A 122 -4.31 3.87 -10.04
C TYR A 122 -5.47 4.83 -9.78
N ALA A 123 -5.37 6.06 -10.30
CA ALA A 123 -6.47 7.02 -10.27
C ALA A 123 -7.60 6.72 -11.27
N SER A 124 -7.57 5.56 -11.95
CA SER A 124 -8.53 5.12 -12.98
C SER A 124 -8.60 6.06 -14.19
N GLY A 125 -7.48 6.73 -14.49
CA GLY A 125 -7.37 7.64 -15.62
C GLY A 125 -7.96 9.02 -15.36
N PHE A 126 -7.99 9.80 -16.43
CA PHE A 126 -8.53 11.16 -16.44
C PHE A 126 -10.01 11.20 -16.71
N THR A 127 -10.68 12.26 -16.22
CA THR A 127 -12.04 12.59 -16.63
C THR A 127 -12.06 13.17 -18.06
N SER A 128 -13.25 13.29 -18.65
CA SER A 128 -13.41 13.89 -19.98
C SER A 128 -13.02 15.38 -20.04
N ASN A 129 -12.97 16.06 -18.91
CA ASN A 129 -12.64 17.49 -18.81
C ASN A 129 -11.15 17.75 -18.57
N ALA A 130 -10.34 16.69 -18.44
CA ALA A 130 -8.94 16.84 -18.10
C ALA A 130 -8.14 17.51 -19.21
N SER A 131 -7.27 18.44 -18.79
CA SER A 131 -6.23 19.00 -19.67
C SER A 131 -5.11 17.97 -19.85
N SER A 132 -4.31 18.12 -20.93
CA SER A 132 -3.06 17.36 -21.11
C SER A 132 -1.96 17.79 -20.14
N THR A 133 -2.11 18.95 -19.48
CA THR A 133 -1.10 19.52 -18.59
C THR A 133 -1.37 19.12 -17.14
N LEU A 134 -0.35 18.56 -16.50
CA LEU A 134 -0.31 18.25 -15.08
C LEU A 134 0.61 19.23 -14.36
N ILE A 135 0.29 19.54 -13.12
CA ILE A 135 1.16 20.31 -12.24
C ILE A 135 1.73 19.36 -11.18
N LEU A 136 3.03 19.13 -11.25
CA LEU A 136 3.76 18.36 -10.24
C LEU A 136 4.28 19.32 -9.17
N ASN A 137 3.76 19.19 -7.95
CA ASN A 137 4.25 19.91 -6.79
C ASN A 137 5.24 19.01 -6.03
N GLN A 138 6.48 19.45 -5.91
CA GLN A 138 7.54 18.73 -5.20
C GLN A 138 7.96 19.50 -3.95
N ILE A 139 8.28 18.75 -2.89
CA ILE A 139 8.95 19.31 -1.71
C ILE A 139 10.45 19.23 -1.97
N ILE A 140 11.14 20.37 -1.94
CA ILE A 140 12.60 20.42 -2.07
C ILE A 140 13.20 19.84 -0.78
N PRO A 141 14.06 18.80 -0.84
CA PRO A 141 14.77 18.30 0.33
C PRO A 141 15.53 19.39 1.06
N VAL A 142 15.58 19.32 2.39
CA VAL A 142 16.19 20.37 3.23
C VAL A 142 17.64 20.66 2.82
N GLU A 143 18.38 19.61 2.44
CA GLU A 143 19.79 19.68 2.01
C GLU A 143 19.99 20.42 0.68
N LYS A 144 18.91 20.58 -0.10
CA LYS A 144 18.93 21.27 -1.41
C LYS A 144 18.28 22.65 -1.38
N ARG A 145 17.85 23.12 -0.19
CA ARG A 145 17.25 24.45 -0.04
C ARG A 145 18.33 25.49 0.20
N PHE A 146 18.29 26.59 -0.56
CA PHE A 146 18.99 27.82 -0.19
C PHE A 146 18.16 28.56 0.85
N SER A 147 18.81 29.44 1.65
CA SER A 147 18.21 30.07 2.83
C SER A 147 16.87 30.80 2.60
N ASP A 148 16.61 31.22 1.38
CA ASP A 148 15.43 32.02 1.00
C ASP A 148 14.47 31.25 0.07
N ASP A 149 14.72 29.94 -0.20
CA ASP A 149 13.90 29.17 -1.10
C ASP A 149 12.60 28.69 -0.45
N ASN A 150 11.52 28.75 -1.23
CA ASN A 150 10.28 28.05 -0.87
C ASN A 150 10.53 26.55 -0.76
N ALA A 151 9.96 25.93 0.27
CA ALA A 151 10.06 24.48 0.47
C ALA A 151 9.39 23.65 -0.66
N LYS A 152 8.67 24.30 -1.58
CA LYS A 152 7.93 23.68 -2.67
C LYS A 152 8.28 24.29 -4.00
N THR A 153 8.39 23.44 -5.01
CA THR A 153 8.46 23.85 -6.43
C THR A 153 7.33 23.23 -7.21
N SER A 154 6.88 23.90 -8.26
CA SER A 154 5.82 23.42 -9.15
C SER A 154 6.34 23.34 -10.57
N ILE A 155 6.14 22.19 -11.21
CA ILE A 155 6.57 21.94 -12.58
C ILE A 155 5.34 21.58 -13.40
N ALA A 156 5.13 22.27 -14.53
CA ALA A 156 4.11 21.91 -15.50
C ALA A 156 4.65 20.80 -16.42
N LEU A 157 3.92 19.70 -16.51
CA LEU A 157 4.27 18.53 -17.32
C LEU A 157 3.17 18.28 -18.35
N ASP A 158 3.54 18.04 -19.61
CA ASP A 158 2.62 17.45 -20.59
C ASP A 158 2.57 15.92 -20.38
N PHE A 159 1.39 15.39 -20.10
CA PHE A 159 1.25 13.96 -19.77
C PHE A 159 1.72 13.05 -20.90
N LYS A 160 1.48 13.40 -22.17
CA LYS A 160 1.86 12.55 -23.30
C LYS A 160 3.36 12.33 -23.38
N ASN A 161 4.13 13.38 -23.06
CA ASN A 161 5.60 13.38 -23.11
C ASN A 161 6.24 12.94 -21.79
N SER A 162 5.46 12.84 -20.71
CA SER A 162 5.96 12.64 -19.33
C SER A 162 5.56 11.32 -18.70
N LYS A 163 4.92 10.42 -19.45
CA LYS A 163 4.35 9.16 -18.93
C LYS A 163 5.34 8.29 -18.14
N SER A 164 6.60 8.24 -18.58
CA SER A 164 7.65 7.41 -18.00
C SER A 164 8.46 8.10 -16.90
N ILE A 165 8.08 9.31 -16.49
CA ILE A 165 8.79 10.00 -15.42
C ILE A 165 8.59 9.22 -14.11
N SER A 166 9.71 8.88 -13.47
CA SER A 166 9.71 8.35 -12.10
C SER A 166 9.40 9.46 -11.12
N LEU A 167 8.54 9.17 -10.16
CA LEU A 167 8.05 10.12 -9.14
C LEU A 167 8.69 9.84 -7.76
N ASN A 168 9.97 9.46 -7.74
CA ASN A 168 10.73 9.18 -6.52
C ASN A 168 11.30 10.46 -5.89
#